data_4d94843694a371467a2baf456318e244
#
_entry.id   4d94843694a371467a2baf456318e244
#
_cell.length_a   1.000
_cell.length_b   1.000
_cell.length_c   1.000
_cell.angle_alpha   90.00
_cell.angle_beta   90.00
_cell.angle_gamma   90.00
#
_symmetry.space_group_name_H-M   'P 1'
#
loop_
_entity.id
_entity.type
_entity.pdbx_description
1 polymer ?
#
loop_
_entity_poly.entity_id
_entity_poly.type
_entity_poly.pdbx_seq_one_letter_code
_entity_poly.pdbx_strand_id
1 'polypeptide(L)'
;MARPTTKSELIDATEARFDGFTGVIDSLDPVEREAAFIFEIEGRKGAHWARDKNVRDVLIHLHEWHNLLLRWVEANLAGEDRTFLPEPYTWRNYGRMNMELWRRHQGTSLTEAEALLRGSHERVMILIRRFSEDELFVKGRFPWTGTPTLGSYCVSATSSHYDWAAKKLRLHRRTLRAAGRREPA
;
A
#
# COMPACT_ATOMS: atom_id res chain seq x y z
N MET A 1 -12.41 0.94 -12.40
CA MET A 1 -11.88 -0.13 -13.26
C MET A 1 -12.15 -1.45 -12.59
N ALA A 2 -12.40 -2.50 -13.38
CA ALA A 2 -12.53 -3.86 -12.87
C ALA A 2 -11.23 -4.31 -12.17
N ARG A 3 -11.34 -5.30 -11.30
CA ARG A 3 -10.18 -5.91 -10.66
C ARG A 3 -9.41 -6.73 -11.71
N PRO A 4 -8.08 -6.60 -11.81
CA PRO A 4 -7.27 -7.40 -12.73
C PRO A 4 -7.51 -8.90 -12.58
N THR A 5 -7.64 -9.59 -13.70
CA THR A 5 -7.85 -11.04 -13.80
C THR A 5 -6.80 -11.72 -14.66
N THR A 6 -5.95 -10.95 -15.32
CA THR A 6 -4.81 -11.41 -16.11
C THR A 6 -3.51 -10.77 -15.66
N LYS A 7 -2.37 -11.39 -16.02
CA LYS A 7 -1.03 -10.87 -15.71
C LYS A 7 -0.80 -9.50 -16.34
N SER A 8 -1.20 -9.31 -17.60
CA SER A 8 -1.07 -8.01 -18.27
C SER A 8 -1.88 -6.95 -17.54
N GLU A 9 -3.17 -7.21 -17.28
CA GLU A 9 -4.01 -6.29 -16.52
C GLU A 9 -3.44 -5.96 -15.13
N LEU A 10 -2.83 -6.95 -14.45
CA LEU A 10 -2.20 -6.73 -13.14
C LEU A 10 -1.00 -5.79 -13.25
N ILE A 11 -0.12 -6.02 -14.22
CA ILE A 11 1.05 -5.18 -14.46
C ILE A 11 0.60 -3.76 -14.79
N ASP A 12 -0.25 -3.60 -15.80
CA ASP A 12 -0.74 -2.30 -16.27
C ASP A 12 -1.45 -1.52 -15.16
N ALA A 13 -2.32 -2.20 -14.40
CA ALA A 13 -3.01 -1.58 -13.27
C ALA A 13 -2.05 -1.19 -12.15
N THR A 14 -1.03 -2.00 -11.87
CA THR A 14 -0.05 -1.72 -10.81
C THR A 14 0.78 -0.49 -11.17
N GLU A 15 1.31 -0.42 -12.39
CA GLU A 15 2.11 0.71 -12.90
C GLU A 15 1.27 1.98 -12.96
N ALA A 16 0.12 1.95 -13.64
CA ALA A 16 -0.73 3.13 -13.78
C ALA A 16 -1.24 3.68 -12.43
N ARG A 17 -1.51 2.81 -11.44
CA ARG A 17 -1.93 3.26 -10.11
C ARG A 17 -0.77 3.79 -9.28
N PHE A 18 0.41 3.21 -9.41
CA PHE A 18 1.60 3.73 -8.77
C PHE A 18 1.96 5.12 -9.29
N ASP A 19 1.98 5.30 -10.62
CA ASP A 19 2.22 6.59 -11.27
C ASP A 19 1.16 7.62 -10.88
N GLY A 20 -0.10 7.22 -10.89
CA GLY A 20 -1.19 8.11 -10.44
C GLY A 20 -1.11 8.50 -8.98
N PHE A 21 -0.58 7.61 -8.12
CA PHE A 21 -0.35 7.89 -6.71
C PHE A 21 0.87 8.79 -6.49
N THR A 22 2.00 8.49 -7.11
CA THR A 22 3.21 9.33 -7.03
C THR A 22 2.97 10.71 -7.63
N GLY A 23 2.23 10.82 -8.75
CA GLY A 23 1.80 12.08 -9.31
C GLY A 23 0.95 12.95 -8.36
N VAL A 24 0.18 12.32 -7.44
CA VAL A 24 -0.50 13.08 -6.38
C VAL A 24 0.53 13.66 -5.41
N ILE A 25 1.54 12.88 -4.99
CA ILE A 25 2.62 13.35 -4.10
C ILE A 25 3.38 14.49 -4.75
N ASP A 26 3.75 14.35 -6.01
CA ASP A 26 4.52 15.35 -6.77
C ASP A 26 3.73 16.66 -6.95
N SER A 27 2.38 16.59 -6.91
CA SER A 27 1.50 17.76 -6.98
C SER A 27 1.29 18.50 -5.65
N LEU A 28 1.81 17.97 -4.54
CA LEU A 28 1.83 18.62 -3.24
C LEU A 28 3.00 19.61 -3.19
N ASP A 29 2.74 20.82 -2.71
CA ASP A 29 3.83 21.75 -2.41
C ASP A 29 4.61 21.30 -1.14
N PRO A 30 5.79 21.90 -0.84
CA PRO A 30 6.60 21.49 0.31
C PRO A 30 5.85 21.54 1.64
N VAL A 31 4.96 22.52 1.85
CA VAL A 31 4.16 22.64 3.08
C VAL A 31 3.11 21.54 3.14
N GLU A 32 2.39 21.31 2.04
CA GLU A 32 1.40 20.25 1.92
C GLU A 32 2.00 18.85 2.13
N ARG A 33 3.25 18.63 1.70
CA ARG A 33 3.96 17.34 1.85
C ARG A 33 4.28 17.01 3.30
N GLU A 34 4.69 18.01 4.10
CA GLU A 34 5.09 17.82 5.51
C GLU A 34 3.92 17.97 6.49
N ALA A 35 2.83 18.58 6.07
CA ALA A 35 1.70 18.86 6.93
C ALA A 35 1.02 17.59 7.46
N ALA A 36 0.56 17.67 8.71
CA ALA A 36 -0.32 16.66 9.29
C ALA A 36 -1.68 16.62 8.59
N PHE A 37 -2.31 15.46 8.58
CA PHE A 37 -3.68 15.31 8.08
C PHE A 37 -4.67 15.99 9.03
N ILE A 38 -5.45 16.94 8.49
CA ILE A 38 -6.45 17.72 9.23
C ILE A 38 -7.89 17.41 8.79
N PHE A 39 -8.09 16.42 7.91
CA PHE A 39 -9.42 16.03 7.47
C PHE A 39 -10.18 15.27 8.57
N GLU A 40 -11.51 15.47 8.60
CA GLU A 40 -12.41 14.78 9.51
C GLU A 40 -12.34 13.27 9.31
N ILE A 41 -12.22 12.53 10.41
CA ILE A 41 -12.14 11.06 10.43
C ILE A 41 -13.43 10.42 10.94
N GLU A 42 -14.34 11.20 11.56
CA GLU A 42 -15.61 10.71 12.06
C GLU A 42 -16.45 10.11 10.92
N GLY A 43 -17.08 8.98 11.17
CA GLY A 43 -17.86 8.25 10.18
C GLY A 43 -17.06 7.51 9.10
N ARG A 44 -15.72 7.64 9.06
CA ARG A 44 -14.88 6.94 8.10
C ARG A 44 -14.56 5.52 8.56
N LYS A 45 -14.82 4.56 7.70
CA LYS A 45 -14.51 3.14 7.96
C LYS A 45 -13.02 2.86 7.71
N GLY A 46 -12.39 2.12 8.62
CA GLY A 46 -11.01 1.65 8.51
C GLY A 46 -10.04 2.37 9.47
N ALA A 47 -9.27 1.57 10.22
CA ALA A 47 -8.35 2.05 11.25
C ALA A 47 -7.23 2.97 10.69
N HIS A 48 -6.91 2.86 9.40
CA HIS A 48 -5.91 3.70 8.74
C HIS A 48 -6.23 5.20 8.78
N TRP A 49 -7.52 5.58 8.88
CA TRP A 49 -7.88 7.00 8.95
C TRP A 49 -7.36 7.67 10.23
N ALA A 50 -7.43 6.96 11.35
CA ALA A 50 -6.92 7.44 12.63
C ALA A 50 -5.42 7.18 12.83
N ARG A 51 -4.89 6.10 12.23
CA ARG A 51 -3.49 5.69 12.38
C ARG A 51 -2.54 6.65 11.65
N ASP A 52 -2.77 6.88 10.35
CA ASP A 52 -1.84 7.64 9.52
C ASP A 52 -2.05 9.14 9.75
N LYS A 53 -0.99 9.83 10.12
CA LYS A 53 -1.02 11.26 10.50
C LYS A 53 -0.53 12.20 9.41
N ASN A 54 0.23 11.69 8.43
CA ASN A 54 0.85 12.48 7.36
C ASN A 54 1.14 11.61 6.13
N VAL A 55 1.74 12.20 5.11
CA VAL A 55 2.12 11.53 3.86
C VAL A 55 3.06 10.36 4.13
N ARG A 56 4.12 10.57 4.95
CA ARG A 56 5.09 9.52 5.32
C ARG A 56 4.41 8.24 5.81
N ASP A 57 3.42 8.35 6.70
CA ASP A 57 2.75 7.19 7.28
C ASP A 57 2.03 6.35 6.22
N VAL A 58 1.47 6.99 5.19
CA VAL A 58 0.85 6.31 4.05
C VAL A 58 1.90 5.56 3.23
N LEU A 59 3.04 6.20 2.93
CA LEU A 59 4.13 5.58 2.15
C LEU A 59 4.69 4.35 2.87
N ILE A 60 4.94 4.48 4.16
CA ILE A 60 5.43 3.37 5.00
C ILE A 60 4.43 2.22 5.05
N HIS A 61 3.14 2.50 5.16
CA HIS A 61 2.14 1.44 5.12
C HIS A 61 2.19 0.64 3.82
N LEU A 62 2.29 1.31 2.68
CA LEU A 62 2.42 0.65 1.38
C LEU A 62 3.72 -0.16 1.30
N HIS A 63 4.85 0.42 1.70
CA HIS A 63 6.15 -0.25 1.73
C HIS A 63 6.13 -1.54 2.56
N GLU A 64 5.57 -1.49 3.76
CA GLU A 64 5.53 -2.65 4.65
C GLU A 64 4.60 -3.75 4.11
N TRP A 65 3.48 -3.40 3.44
CA TRP A 65 2.63 -4.39 2.79
C TRP A 65 3.28 -5.01 1.54
N HIS A 66 4.13 -4.28 0.82
CA HIS A 66 5.00 -4.87 -0.20
C HIS A 66 5.96 -5.88 0.41
N ASN A 67 6.60 -5.53 1.53
CA ASN A 67 7.55 -6.43 2.21
C ASN A 67 6.85 -7.69 2.75
N LEU A 68 5.61 -7.59 3.26
CA LEU A 68 4.82 -8.75 3.65
C LEU A 68 4.60 -9.69 2.45
N LEU A 69 4.15 -9.16 1.31
CA LEU A 69 3.96 -9.93 0.09
C LEU A 69 5.25 -10.60 -0.37
N LEU A 70 6.35 -9.86 -0.47
CA LEU A 70 7.64 -10.36 -0.94
C LEU A 70 8.16 -11.49 -0.06
N ARG A 71 8.21 -11.28 1.27
CA ARG A 71 8.70 -12.27 2.24
C ARG A 71 7.84 -13.54 2.24
N TRP A 72 6.52 -13.37 2.15
CA TRP A 72 5.60 -14.50 2.12
C TRP A 72 5.80 -15.38 0.88
N VAL A 73 5.89 -14.76 -0.30
CA VAL A 73 6.07 -15.49 -1.55
C VAL A 73 7.44 -16.15 -1.60
N GLU A 74 8.51 -15.42 -1.27
CA GLU A 74 9.89 -15.93 -1.26
C GLU A 74 10.03 -17.13 -0.32
N ALA A 75 9.51 -17.04 0.90
CA ALA A 75 9.56 -18.11 1.88
C ALA A 75 8.82 -19.38 1.42
N ASN A 76 7.61 -19.22 0.88
CA ASN A 76 6.84 -20.37 0.41
C ASN A 76 7.43 -21.02 -0.86
N LEU A 77 8.04 -20.22 -1.73
CA LEU A 77 8.81 -20.78 -2.87
C LEU A 77 10.06 -21.54 -2.42
N ALA A 78 10.63 -21.16 -1.27
CA ALA A 78 11.72 -21.91 -0.61
C ALA A 78 11.25 -23.12 0.21
N GLY A 79 9.95 -23.36 0.31
CA GLY A 79 9.36 -24.50 1.05
C GLY A 79 9.17 -24.27 2.55
N GLU A 80 9.15 -23.00 3.02
CA GLU A 80 9.08 -22.69 4.47
C GLU A 80 7.65 -22.75 5.06
N ASP A 81 6.60 -22.95 4.27
CA ASP A 81 5.18 -22.95 4.70
C ASP A 81 4.82 -21.76 5.62
N ARG A 82 5.08 -20.55 5.13
CA ARG A 82 4.85 -19.32 5.89
C ARG A 82 3.47 -18.72 5.60
N THR A 83 2.80 -18.25 6.65
CA THR A 83 1.56 -17.46 6.51
C THR A 83 1.84 -16.04 5.99
N PHE A 84 0.86 -15.42 5.30
CA PHE A 84 1.00 -14.05 4.78
C PHE A 84 1.25 -13.02 5.89
N LEU A 85 0.48 -13.11 6.97
CA LEU A 85 0.69 -12.28 8.16
C LEU A 85 1.62 -13.03 9.12
N PRO A 86 2.69 -12.38 9.64
CA PRO A 86 3.59 -13.01 10.59
C PRO A 86 2.90 -13.27 11.92
N GLU A 87 3.27 -14.32 12.61
CA GLU A 87 2.79 -14.57 13.97
C GLU A 87 3.15 -13.42 14.92
N PRO A 88 2.29 -13.10 15.88
CA PRO A 88 1.00 -13.72 16.23
C PRO A 88 -0.22 -13.12 15.52
N TYR A 89 -0.05 -12.50 14.35
CA TYR A 89 -1.10 -11.75 13.66
C TYR A 89 -1.94 -12.64 12.74
N THR A 90 -3.22 -12.31 12.69
CA THR A 90 -4.24 -12.92 11.83
C THR A 90 -5.07 -11.82 11.17
N TRP A 91 -5.90 -12.17 10.19
CA TRP A 91 -6.83 -11.24 9.57
C TRP A 91 -7.85 -10.60 10.55
N ARG A 92 -7.99 -11.16 11.77
CA ARG A 92 -8.84 -10.58 12.83
C ARG A 92 -8.13 -9.47 13.60
N ASN A 93 -6.82 -9.54 13.74
CA ASN A 93 -6.03 -8.63 14.59
C ASN A 93 -4.90 -7.89 13.85
N TYR A 94 -4.80 -7.99 12.53
CA TYR A 94 -3.76 -7.33 11.72
C TYR A 94 -3.70 -5.80 11.92
N GLY A 95 -4.76 -5.19 12.43
CA GLY A 95 -4.74 -3.80 12.86
C GLY A 95 -3.67 -3.51 13.90
N ARG A 96 -3.39 -4.47 14.82
CA ARG A 96 -2.30 -4.36 15.82
C ARG A 96 -0.93 -4.39 15.14
N MET A 97 -0.73 -5.29 14.17
CA MET A 97 0.48 -5.33 13.34
C MET A 97 0.69 -3.98 12.63
N ASN A 98 -0.33 -3.45 11.99
CA ASN A 98 -0.24 -2.15 11.32
C ASN A 98 0.14 -1.02 12.28
N MET A 99 -0.33 -1.05 13.53
CA MET A 99 0.09 -0.08 14.55
C MET A 99 1.56 -0.24 14.96
N GLU A 100 2.07 -1.47 15.02
CA GLU A 100 3.49 -1.72 15.31
C GLU A 100 4.39 -1.30 14.15
N LEU A 101 4.00 -1.61 12.91
CA LEU A 101 4.67 -1.12 11.71
C LEU A 101 4.73 0.42 11.71
N TRP A 102 3.61 1.07 11.97
CA TRP A 102 3.54 2.53 12.07
C TRP A 102 4.50 3.08 13.15
N ARG A 103 4.51 2.49 14.37
CA ARG A 103 5.40 2.94 15.46
C ARG A 103 6.87 2.80 15.11
N ARG A 104 7.25 1.72 14.44
CA ARG A 104 8.63 1.42 14.04
C ARG A 104 9.22 2.53 13.15
N HIS A 105 8.39 3.16 12.35
CA HIS A 105 8.81 4.14 11.37
C HIS A 105 8.58 5.61 11.79
N GLN A 106 8.36 5.88 13.08
CA GLN A 106 8.14 7.26 13.50
C GLN A 106 9.39 8.15 13.38
N GLY A 107 10.59 7.58 13.33
CA GLY A 107 11.84 8.27 13.05
C GLY A 107 12.24 8.31 11.57
N THR A 108 11.51 7.65 10.67
CA THR A 108 11.79 7.65 9.22
C THR A 108 11.39 9.00 8.62
N SER A 109 12.26 9.63 7.85
CA SER A 109 11.95 10.87 7.13
C SER A 109 11.00 10.62 5.96
N LEU A 110 10.35 11.68 5.45
CA LEU A 110 9.51 11.58 4.25
C LEU A 110 10.32 11.13 3.03
N THR A 111 11.49 11.70 2.82
CA THR A 111 12.40 11.34 1.71
C THR A 111 12.82 9.87 1.77
N GLU A 112 13.14 9.38 2.96
CA GLU A 112 13.47 7.96 3.17
C GLU A 112 12.26 7.05 2.89
N ALA A 113 11.06 7.44 3.36
CA ALA A 113 9.84 6.70 3.09
C ALA A 113 9.51 6.62 1.59
N GLU A 114 9.75 7.68 0.83
CA GLU A 114 9.62 7.69 -0.63
C GLU A 114 10.60 6.71 -1.29
N ALA A 115 11.87 6.72 -0.88
CA ALA A 115 12.89 5.81 -1.40
C ALA A 115 12.55 4.35 -1.08
N LEU A 116 12.15 4.06 0.15
CA LEU A 116 11.71 2.73 0.60
C LEU A 116 10.52 2.21 -0.20
N LEU A 117 9.52 3.05 -0.43
CA LEU A 117 8.35 2.67 -1.22
C LEU A 117 8.71 2.40 -2.68
N ARG A 118 9.50 3.27 -3.34
CA ARG A 118 9.93 3.06 -4.73
C ARG A 118 10.70 1.75 -4.86
N GLY A 119 11.68 1.50 -4.01
CA GLY A 119 12.46 0.27 -4.03
C GLY A 119 11.62 -0.99 -3.77
N SER A 120 10.63 -0.93 -2.85
CA SER A 120 9.75 -2.07 -2.63
C SER A 120 8.74 -2.28 -3.78
N HIS A 121 8.27 -1.22 -4.43
CA HIS A 121 7.45 -1.30 -5.64
C HIS A 121 8.18 -2.02 -6.77
N GLU A 122 9.43 -1.61 -7.06
CA GLU A 122 10.26 -2.26 -8.09
C GLU A 122 10.43 -3.76 -7.82
N ARG A 123 10.72 -4.14 -6.57
CA ARG A 123 10.84 -5.55 -6.17
C ARG A 123 9.53 -6.33 -6.37
N VAL A 124 8.39 -5.73 -6.05
CA VAL A 124 7.07 -6.35 -6.28
C VAL A 124 6.80 -6.49 -7.77
N MET A 125 7.18 -5.52 -8.60
CA MET A 125 7.04 -5.62 -10.06
C MET A 125 7.91 -6.73 -10.64
N ILE A 126 9.15 -6.88 -10.16
CA ILE A 126 10.04 -7.99 -10.53
C ILE A 126 9.37 -9.33 -10.14
N LEU A 127 8.84 -9.42 -8.92
CA LEU A 127 8.15 -10.61 -8.46
C LEU A 127 6.96 -10.98 -9.35
N ILE A 128 6.06 -10.03 -9.66
CA ILE A 128 4.88 -10.26 -10.51
C ILE A 128 5.31 -10.75 -11.90
N ARG A 129 6.32 -10.11 -12.50
CA ARG A 129 6.80 -10.48 -13.83
C ARG A 129 7.39 -11.88 -13.90
N ARG A 130 7.95 -12.40 -12.81
CA ARG A 130 8.53 -13.75 -12.72
C ARG A 130 7.51 -14.86 -12.93
N PHE A 131 6.26 -14.68 -12.50
CA PHE A 131 5.21 -15.69 -12.57
C PHE A 131 4.51 -15.71 -13.92
N SER A 132 4.07 -16.90 -14.34
CA SER A 132 3.18 -17.07 -15.49
C SER A 132 1.75 -16.58 -15.17
N GLU A 133 0.91 -16.50 -16.20
CA GLU A 133 -0.53 -16.23 -16.08
C GLU A 133 -1.20 -17.22 -15.12
N ASP A 134 -0.97 -18.53 -15.36
CA ASP A 134 -1.56 -19.62 -14.57
C ASP A 134 -1.11 -19.57 -13.11
N GLU A 135 0.15 -19.29 -12.85
CA GLU A 135 0.68 -19.16 -11.49
C GLU A 135 0.03 -18.02 -10.73
N LEU A 136 -0.31 -16.93 -11.42
CA LEU A 136 -0.95 -15.79 -10.80
C LEU A 136 -2.46 -16.00 -10.59
N PHE A 137 -3.16 -16.59 -11.55
CA PHE A 137 -4.63 -16.51 -11.57
C PHE A 137 -5.38 -17.84 -11.53
N VAL A 138 -4.70 -18.99 -11.70
CA VAL A 138 -5.34 -20.29 -11.50
C VAL A 138 -5.48 -20.57 -10.00
N LYS A 139 -6.72 -20.82 -9.55
CA LYS A 139 -7.00 -21.18 -8.15
C LYS A 139 -6.35 -22.50 -7.77
N GLY A 140 -5.79 -22.54 -6.56
CA GLY A 140 -5.13 -23.75 -6.05
C GLY A 140 -3.76 -24.05 -6.71
N ARG A 141 -3.26 -23.18 -7.58
CA ARG A 141 -1.93 -23.35 -8.18
C ARG A 141 -0.83 -23.43 -7.11
N PHE A 142 -0.96 -22.60 -6.07
CA PHE A 142 -0.11 -22.65 -4.88
C PHE A 142 -0.95 -22.98 -3.65
N PRO A 143 -0.74 -24.11 -2.97
CA PRO A 143 -1.52 -24.49 -1.79
C PRO A 143 -1.49 -23.44 -0.67
N TRP A 144 -0.36 -22.76 -0.50
CA TRP A 144 -0.14 -21.74 0.53
C TRP A 144 -0.93 -20.43 0.31
N THR A 145 -1.52 -20.21 -0.88
CA THR A 145 -2.41 -19.06 -1.10
C THR A 145 -3.80 -19.26 -0.50
N GLY A 146 -4.18 -20.50 -0.19
CA GLY A 146 -5.52 -20.86 0.23
C GLY A 146 -6.55 -20.69 -0.89
N THR A 147 -7.71 -20.12 -0.57
CA THR A 147 -8.79 -19.91 -1.56
C THR A 147 -8.48 -18.80 -2.59
N PRO A 148 -7.86 -17.66 -2.25
CA PRO A 148 -7.48 -16.63 -3.21
C PRO A 148 -6.32 -17.09 -4.10
N THR A 149 -6.19 -16.46 -5.27
CA THR A 149 -5.02 -16.63 -6.14
C THR A 149 -3.86 -15.76 -5.70
N LEU A 150 -2.62 -16.09 -6.11
CA LEU A 150 -1.45 -15.23 -5.89
C LEU A 150 -1.67 -13.82 -6.50
N GLY A 151 -2.23 -13.75 -7.71
CA GLY A 151 -2.59 -12.49 -8.35
C GLY A 151 -3.55 -11.65 -7.51
N SER A 152 -4.48 -12.27 -6.78
CA SER A 152 -5.39 -11.57 -5.86
C SER A 152 -4.64 -10.87 -4.72
N TYR A 153 -3.60 -11.50 -4.17
CA TYR A 153 -2.73 -10.89 -3.16
C TYR A 153 -1.91 -9.75 -3.75
N CYS A 154 -1.36 -9.94 -4.97
CA CYS A 154 -0.62 -8.89 -5.68
C CYS A 154 -1.52 -7.67 -5.94
N VAL A 155 -2.74 -7.85 -6.48
CA VAL A 155 -3.72 -6.76 -6.67
C VAL A 155 -4.01 -6.03 -5.36
N SER A 156 -4.20 -6.78 -4.27
CA SER A 156 -4.48 -6.19 -2.96
C SER A 156 -3.32 -5.33 -2.45
N ALA A 157 -2.09 -5.87 -2.50
CA ALA A 157 -0.90 -5.19 -2.00
C ALA A 157 -0.42 -4.02 -2.89
N THR A 158 -0.86 -3.95 -4.15
CA THR A 158 -0.43 -2.93 -5.14
C THR A 158 -1.57 -2.02 -5.56
N SER A 159 -2.19 -2.29 -6.71
CA SER A 159 -3.13 -1.39 -7.37
C SER A 159 -4.30 -0.95 -6.47
N SER A 160 -4.85 -1.85 -5.64
CA SER A 160 -5.91 -1.49 -4.68
C SER A 160 -5.42 -0.58 -3.57
N HIS A 161 -4.22 -0.84 -3.02
CA HIS A 161 -3.62 0.00 -2.00
C HIS A 161 -3.22 1.39 -2.55
N TYR A 162 -2.68 1.47 -3.79
CA TYR A 162 -2.33 2.76 -4.41
C TYR A 162 -3.56 3.62 -4.68
N ASP A 163 -4.67 3.02 -5.14
CA ASP A 163 -5.95 3.71 -5.31
C ASP A 163 -6.45 4.32 -3.99
N TRP A 164 -6.39 3.54 -2.92
CA TRP A 164 -6.76 3.99 -1.60
C TRP A 164 -5.85 5.14 -1.12
N ALA A 165 -4.54 4.98 -1.24
CA ALA A 165 -3.55 5.97 -0.84
C ALA A 165 -3.71 7.29 -1.62
N ALA A 166 -3.86 7.22 -2.95
CA ALA A 166 -4.11 8.39 -3.79
C ALA A 166 -5.38 9.15 -3.39
N LYS A 167 -6.47 8.44 -3.07
CA LYS A 167 -7.71 9.08 -2.58
C LYS A 167 -7.49 9.81 -1.26
N LYS A 168 -6.70 9.22 -0.35
CA LYS A 168 -6.37 9.83 0.94
C LYS A 168 -5.53 11.09 0.77
N LEU A 169 -4.50 11.07 -0.07
CA LEU A 169 -3.65 12.24 -0.33
C LEU A 169 -4.39 13.35 -1.10
N ARG A 170 -5.27 13.00 -2.05
CA ARG A 170 -6.15 14.00 -2.71
C ARG A 170 -7.07 14.68 -1.71
N LEU A 171 -7.59 13.93 -0.73
CA LEU A 171 -8.40 14.51 0.35
C LEU A 171 -7.56 15.46 1.21
N HIS A 172 -6.37 15.04 1.62
CA HIS A 172 -5.43 15.87 2.37
C HIS A 172 -5.16 17.20 1.66
N ARG A 173 -4.72 17.17 0.42
CA ARG A 173 -4.48 18.38 -0.40
C ARG A 173 -5.70 19.29 -0.46
N ARG A 174 -6.89 18.73 -0.74
CA ARG A 174 -8.14 19.51 -0.82
C ARG A 174 -8.47 20.18 0.51
N THR A 175 -8.27 19.47 1.63
CA THR A 175 -8.60 20.01 2.96
C THR A 175 -7.66 21.13 3.36
N LEU A 176 -6.34 20.98 3.13
CA LEU A 176 -5.37 22.04 3.40
C LEU A 176 -5.66 23.30 2.59
N ARG A 177 -5.89 23.16 1.28
CA ARG A 177 -6.21 24.32 0.40
C ARG A 177 -7.53 24.99 0.77
N ALA A 178 -8.48 24.25 1.31
CA ALA A 178 -9.72 24.83 1.82
C ALA A 178 -9.53 25.59 3.14
N ALA A 179 -8.65 25.09 4.02
CA ALA A 179 -8.31 25.74 5.27
C ALA A 179 -7.54 27.07 5.02
N GLY A 180 -6.49 27.04 4.19
CA GLY A 180 -5.73 28.24 3.85
C GLY A 180 -6.51 29.36 3.15
N ARG A 181 -7.66 29.04 2.53
CA ARG A 181 -8.56 30.07 1.97
C ARG A 181 -9.51 30.72 2.99
N ARG A 182 -9.56 30.20 4.21
CA ARG A 182 -10.43 30.69 5.28
C ARG A 182 -9.73 31.60 6.28
N GLU A 183 -8.40 31.66 6.23
CA GLU A 183 -7.64 32.65 7.02
C GLU A 183 -7.73 33.99 6.29
N PRO A 184 -8.42 35.01 6.82
CA PRO A 184 -8.38 36.37 6.28
C PRO A 184 -7.01 36.96 6.53
N ALA A 185 -6.49 37.69 5.53
CA ALA A 185 -5.26 38.47 5.65
C ALA A 185 -5.40 39.57 6.72
#